data_97c9ce6fb9c7f8c9cad6565edded100c
#
_entry.id   97c9ce6fb9c7f8c9cad6565edded100c
#
_cell.length_a   1.000
_cell.length_b   1.000
_cell.length_c   1.000
_cell.angle_alpha   90.00
_cell.angle_beta   90.00
_cell.angle_gamma   90.00
#
_symmetry.space_group_name_H-M   'P 1'
#
loop_
_entity.id
_entity.type
_entity.pdbx_description
1 polymer ?
#
loop_
_entity_poly.entity_id
_entity_poly.type
_entity_poly.pdbx_seq_one_letter_code
_entity_poly.pdbx_strand_id
1 'polypeptide(L)'
;MPAILPMIPATFENYIEPFAGGCALLVELYNLGRIRHAIISDLNGELINLYTVVRNSPGKLLDEVAALTFGNSSTSYYSARERFNDIIGLRDAMIERAALFLYLNRHGYNGLWRVNSSGKFNVPFGRYRNPAMPDPDHIMAFSRMLSLVDIYNCDFAGTCSKASAGDLVYLDPPYYPISSTSSFTAYSSGGFPFSEQKRLRDECVEIGKRGARIICNNSWSPEVSSLYSEFYSVKIPASRIINSNPEGRSGHFDLLGSNFTPPGCGSQKQ
;
A
#
# COMPACT_ATOMS: atom_id res chain seq x y z
N MET A 1 -12.81 -0.09 -0.37
CA MET A 1 -13.37 -1.08 0.59
C MET A 1 -14.76 -1.60 0.16
N PRO A 2 -15.83 -0.81 -0.05
CA PRO A 2 -17.17 -1.34 -0.35
C PRO A 2 -17.24 -2.28 -1.57
N ALA A 3 -16.40 -2.06 -2.59
CA ALA A 3 -16.35 -2.90 -3.78
C ALA A 3 -15.47 -4.15 -3.61
N ILE A 4 -14.48 -4.12 -2.71
CA ILE A 4 -13.51 -5.21 -2.53
C ILE A 4 -14.07 -6.28 -1.57
N LEU A 5 -14.66 -5.87 -0.44
CA LEU A 5 -15.15 -6.80 0.58
C LEU A 5 -16.13 -7.87 0.03
N PRO A 6 -17.09 -7.55 -0.86
CA PRO A 6 -17.97 -8.57 -1.45
C PRO A 6 -17.24 -9.61 -2.31
N MET A 7 -16.04 -9.29 -2.80
CA MET A 7 -15.22 -10.23 -3.58
C MET A 7 -14.41 -11.19 -2.70
N ILE A 8 -14.22 -10.88 -1.40
CA ILE A 8 -13.42 -11.70 -0.50
C ILE A 8 -14.10 -13.06 -0.29
N PRO A 9 -13.42 -14.19 -0.54
CA PRO A 9 -13.97 -15.53 -0.30
C PRO A 9 -14.42 -15.70 1.15
N ALA A 10 -15.45 -16.50 1.40
CA ALA A 10 -15.96 -16.75 2.76
C ALA A 10 -14.85 -17.25 3.71
N THR A 11 -13.95 -18.07 3.21
CA THR A 11 -12.80 -18.60 3.97
C THR A 11 -11.53 -18.57 3.12
N PHE A 12 -10.40 -18.39 3.78
CA PHE A 12 -9.05 -18.55 3.23
C PHE A 12 -8.10 -18.95 4.37
N GLU A 13 -6.93 -19.54 4.04
CA GLU A 13 -5.94 -19.96 5.03
C GLU A 13 -5.10 -18.77 5.49
N ASN A 14 -4.24 -18.22 4.65
CA ASN A 14 -3.43 -17.06 4.93
C ASN A 14 -3.86 -15.89 4.03
N TYR A 15 -3.65 -14.67 4.53
CA TYR A 15 -3.79 -13.44 3.75
C TYR A 15 -2.41 -12.94 3.32
N ILE A 16 -2.25 -12.61 2.04
CA ILE A 16 -0.97 -12.18 1.48
C ILE A 16 -1.15 -10.86 0.72
N GLU A 17 -0.37 -9.83 1.07
CA GLU A 17 -0.46 -8.48 0.49
C GLU A 17 0.95 -7.98 0.10
N PRO A 18 1.40 -8.24 -1.15
CA PRO A 18 2.74 -7.89 -1.63
C PRO A 18 2.98 -6.39 -1.86
N PHE A 19 1.94 -5.59 -1.86
CA PHE A 19 1.97 -4.12 -1.96
C PHE A 19 1.27 -3.54 -0.74
N ALA A 20 1.91 -3.68 0.43
CA ALA A 20 1.28 -3.42 1.72
C ALA A 20 0.74 -1.99 1.86
N GLY A 21 1.47 -0.98 1.36
CA GLY A 21 1.05 0.41 1.47
C GLY A 21 0.50 0.72 2.87
N GLY A 22 -0.74 1.20 2.96
CA GLY A 22 -1.42 1.48 4.24
C GLY A 22 -2.07 0.26 4.92
N CYS A 23 -1.96 -0.96 4.39
CA CYS A 23 -2.58 -2.18 4.91
C CYS A 23 -4.11 -2.08 5.12
N ALA A 24 -4.79 -1.28 4.31
CA ALA A 24 -6.18 -0.94 4.59
C ALA A 24 -7.13 -2.16 4.55
N LEU A 25 -6.91 -3.09 3.60
CA LEU A 25 -7.70 -4.32 3.52
C LEU A 25 -7.34 -5.30 4.63
N LEU A 26 -6.06 -5.43 4.98
CA LEU A 26 -5.61 -6.26 6.10
C LEU A 26 -6.26 -5.80 7.42
N VAL A 27 -6.25 -4.48 7.69
CA VAL A 27 -6.89 -3.89 8.89
C VAL A 27 -8.39 -4.22 8.93
N GLU A 28 -9.09 -4.06 7.82
CA GLU A 28 -10.52 -4.36 7.73
C GLU A 28 -10.82 -5.84 7.98
N LEU A 29 -10.06 -6.74 7.33
CA LEU A 29 -10.22 -8.19 7.54
C LEU A 29 -9.87 -8.62 8.97
N TYR A 30 -8.88 -7.98 9.59
CA TYR A 30 -8.54 -8.21 11.00
C TYR A 30 -9.69 -7.79 11.92
N ASN A 31 -10.27 -6.61 11.71
CA ASN A 31 -11.42 -6.11 12.49
C ASN A 31 -12.66 -7.00 12.35
N LEU A 32 -12.82 -7.64 11.18
CA LEU A 32 -13.88 -8.64 10.93
C LEU A 32 -13.53 -10.02 11.51
N GLY A 33 -12.42 -10.18 12.22
CA GLY A 33 -12.01 -11.47 12.81
C GLY A 33 -11.62 -12.53 11.79
N ARG A 34 -11.21 -12.11 10.57
CA ARG A 34 -10.95 -13.02 9.44
C ARG A 34 -9.47 -13.35 9.24
N ILE A 35 -8.57 -12.68 9.96
CA ILE A 35 -7.12 -12.89 9.87
C ILE A 35 -6.67 -13.84 10.99
N ARG A 36 -6.09 -14.98 10.61
CA ARG A 36 -5.36 -15.89 11.50
C ARG A 36 -3.86 -15.67 11.38
N HIS A 37 -3.39 -15.52 10.15
CA HIS A 37 -2.02 -15.21 9.80
C HIS A 37 -2.00 -14.40 8.50
N ALA A 38 -1.06 -13.47 8.37
CA ALA A 38 -0.86 -12.70 7.15
C ALA A 38 0.62 -12.55 6.80
N ILE A 39 0.89 -12.34 5.53
CA ILE A 39 2.22 -12.05 4.99
C ILE A 39 2.10 -10.74 4.19
N ILE A 40 2.90 -9.75 4.55
CA ILE A 40 2.93 -8.47 3.83
C ILE A 40 4.33 -8.13 3.36
N SER A 41 4.41 -7.39 2.27
CA SER A 41 5.68 -6.79 1.84
C SER A 41 5.46 -5.45 1.16
N ASP A 42 6.52 -4.67 1.09
CA ASP A 42 6.60 -3.43 0.32
C ASP A 42 8.06 -3.17 -0.07
N LEU A 43 8.26 -2.51 -1.20
CA LEU A 43 9.60 -2.05 -1.62
C LEU A 43 10.08 -0.85 -0.78
N ASN A 44 9.16 -0.11 -0.16
CA ASN A 44 9.49 1.00 0.73
C ASN A 44 10.05 0.48 2.06
N GLY A 45 11.37 0.42 2.17
CA GLY A 45 12.07 -0.05 3.36
C GLY A 45 11.77 0.79 4.62
N GLU A 46 11.43 2.08 4.47
CA GLU A 46 11.07 2.93 5.61
C GLU A 46 9.66 2.65 6.13
N LEU A 47 8.73 2.29 5.24
CA LEU A 47 7.41 1.80 5.62
C LEU A 47 7.52 0.46 6.37
N ILE A 48 8.33 -0.45 5.85
CA ILE A 48 8.60 -1.75 6.50
C ILE A 48 9.31 -1.58 7.83
N ASN A 49 10.24 -0.61 7.94
CA ASN A 49 10.84 -0.23 9.22
C ASN A 49 9.77 0.23 10.22
N LEU A 50 8.86 1.13 9.80
CA LEU A 50 7.75 1.58 10.65
C LEU A 50 6.91 0.39 11.15
N TYR A 51 6.48 -0.50 10.27
CA TYR A 51 5.68 -1.67 10.67
C TYR A 51 6.43 -2.60 11.60
N THR A 52 7.72 -2.80 11.37
CA THR A 52 8.59 -3.61 12.23
C THR A 52 8.72 -3.00 13.63
N VAL A 53 8.89 -1.68 13.70
CA VAL A 53 8.98 -0.95 14.98
C VAL A 53 7.64 -0.95 15.72
N VAL A 54 6.52 -0.70 15.03
CA VAL A 54 5.17 -0.78 15.60
C VAL A 54 4.90 -2.18 16.16
N ARG A 55 5.27 -3.25 15.43
CA ARG A 55 5.09 -4.62 15.91
C ARG A 55 5.90 -4.93 17.14
N ASN A 56 7.20 -4.58 17.14
CA ASN A 56 8.16 -5.08 18.10
C ASN A 56 8.40 -4.14 19.31
N SER A 57 8.15 -2.84 19.15
CA SER A 57 8.49 -1.82 20.15
C SER A 57 7.52 -0.62 20.12
N PRO A 58 6.17 -0.83 20.15
CA PRO A 58 5.21 0.26 20.03
C PRO A 58 5.35 1.32 21.13
N GLY A 59 5.65 0.92 22.37
CA GLY A 59 5.88 1.85 23.48
C GLY A 59 7.07 2.77 23.22
N LYS A 60 8.21 2.22 22.80
CA LYS A 60 9.39 3.04 22.45
C LYS A 60 9.14 3.98 21.28
N LEU A 61 8.32 3.56 20.30
CA LEU A 61 7.91 4.44 19.21
C LEU A 61 7.07 5.61 19.73
N LEU A 62 6.13 5.35 20.64
CA LEU A 62 5.29 6.40 21.24
C LEU A 62 6.12 7.39 22.07
N ASP A 63 7.08 6.90 22.84
CA ASP A 63 8.03 7.75 23.60
C ASP A 63 8.84 8.63 22.65
N GLU A 64 9.35 8.07 21.54
CA GLU A 64 10.13 8.82 20.56
C GLU A 64 9.26 9.85 19.82
N VAL A 65 8.03 9.50 19.45
CA VAL A 65 7.08 10.44 18.85
C VAL A 65 6.77 11.60 19.79
N ALA A 66 6.60 11.32 21.08
CA ALA A 66 6.35 12.35 22.10
C ALA A 66 7.59 13.25 22.34
N ALA A 67 8.79 12.71 22.15
CA ALA A 67 10.06 13.45 22.28
C ALA A 67 10.38 14.34 21.05
N LEU A 68 9.66 14.18 19.92
CA LEU A 68 9.87 15.01 18.74
C LEU A 68 9.57 16.49 19.05
N THR A 69 10.54 17.35 18.85
CA THR A 69 10.42 18.81 19.08
C THR A 69 9.96 19.59 17.85
N PHE A 70 9.66 18.89 16.75
CA PHE A 70 9.24 19.50 15.50
C PHE A 70 7.77 19.95 15.56
N GLY A 71 7.52 21.25 15.35
CA GLY A 71 6.17 21.81 15.28
C GLY A 71 5.60 21.81 13.87
N ASN A 72 4.35 22.29 13.73
CA ASN A 72 3.66 22.41 12.44
C ASN A 72 4.08 23.71 11.71
N SER A 73 5.31 23.78 11.25
CA SER A 73 5.83 24.88 10.44
C SER A 73 6.70 24.36 9.30
N SER A 74 6.86 25.19 8.26
CA SER A 74 7.74 24.87 7.13
C SER A 74 9.17 24.61 7.59
N THR A 75 9.70 25.45 8.48
CA THR A 75 11.08 25.30 9.02
C THR A 75 11.22 23.98 9.77
N SER A 76 10.34 23.69 10.74
CA SER A 76 10.35 22.42 11.48
C SER A 76 10.25 21.20 10.55
N TYR A 77 9.36 21.27 9.56
CA TYR A 77 9.18 20.17 8.59
C TYR A 77 10.47 19.89 7.81
N TYR A 78 11.12 20.93 7.28
CA TYR A 78 12.32 20.72 6.49
C TYR A 78 13.52 20.28 7.36
N SER A 79 13.61 20.74 8.60
CA SER A 79 14.62 20.23 9.54
C SER A 79 14.40 18.75 9.89
N ALA A 80 13.13 18.35 10.13
CA ALA A 80 12.79 16.93 10.34
C ALA A 80 13.10 16.08 9.11
N ARG A 81 12.82 16.60 7.91
CA ARG A 81 13.11 15.91 6.65
C ARG A 81 14.63 15.75 6.42
N GLU A 82 15.41 16.76 6.74
CA GLU A 82 16.87 16.67 6.68
C GLU A 82 17.37 15.61 7.65
N ARG A 83 16.98 15.68 8.92
CA ARG A 83 17.32 14.67 9.93
C ARG A 83 16.95 13.25 9.48
N PHE A 84 15.73 13.06 8.96
CA PHE A 84 15.30 11.78 8.42
C PHE A 84 16.22 11.29 7.30
N ASN A 85 16.57 12.17 6.36
CA ASN A 85 17.44 11.84 5.24
C ASN A 85 18.89 11.52 5.64
N ASP A 86 19.34 12.02 6.78
CA ASP A 86 20.68 11.71 7.30
C ASP A 86 20.76 10.32 7.94
N ILE A 87 19.63 9.82 8.43
CA ILE A 87 19.56 8.52 9.12
C ILE A 87 18.81 7.44 8.35
N ILE A 88 18.30 7.74 7.15
CA ILE A 88 17.55 6.80 6.31
C ILE A 88 18.38 5.53 6.08
N GLY A 89 17.79 4.35 6.33
CA GLY A 89 18.46 3.07 6.19
C GLY A 89 19.38 2.65 7.35
N LEU A 90 19.69 3.53 8.32
CA LEU A 90 20.55 3.18 9.45
C LEU A 90 19.84 2.23 10.44
N ARG A 91 20.46 1.11 10.76
CA ARG A 91 19.86 0.07 11.62
C ARG A 91 19.72 0.48 13.09
N ASP A 92 20.66 1.23 13.60
CA ASP A 92 20.69 1.73 14.98
C ASP A 92 19.72 2.90 15.23
N ALA A 93 19.18 3.51 14.15
CA ALA A 93 18.19 4.59 14.21
C ALA A 93 16.75 4.15 13.87
N MET A 94 16.42 2.85 13.95
CA MET A 94 15.12 2.34 13.50
C MET A 94 13.92 3.03 14.14
N ILE A 95 13.95 3.31 15.45
CA ILE A 95 12.84 3.92 16.19
C ILE A 95 12.70 5.39 15.81
N GLU A 96 13.81 6.16 15.79
CA GLU A 96 13.82 7.56 15.37
C GLU A 96 13.31 7.70 13.92
N ARG A 97 13.77 6.83 13.01
CA ARG A 97 13.29 6.80 11.63
C ARG A 97 11.79 6.56 11.53
N ALA A 98 11.26 5.64 12.33
CA ALA A 98 9.81 5.36 12.36
C ALA A 98 9.01 6.55 12.89
N ALA A 99 9.48 7.22 13.94
CA ALA A 99 8.84 8.41 14.50
C ALA A 99 8.86 9.58 13.50
N LEU A 100 10.00 9.83 12.87
CA LEU A 100 10.14 10.86 11.83
C LEU A 100 9.30 10.53 10.58
N PHE A 101 9.20 9.25 10.18
CA PHE A 101 8.34 8.83 9.08
C PHE A 101 6.87 9.19 9.37
N LEU A 102 6.37 8.91 10.58
CA LEU A 102 5.01 9.29 10.99
C LEU A 102 4.81 10.80 10.93
N TYR A 103 5.76 11.58 11.48
CA TYR A 103 5.70 13.03 11.44
C TYR A 103 5.69 13.55 9.99
N LEU A 104 6.61 13.08 9.15
CA LEU A 104 6.73 13.52 7.76
C LEU A 104 5.51 13.13 6.92
N ASN A 105 4.93 11.95 7.14
CA ASN A 105 3.71 11.55 6.46
C ASN A 105 2.52 12.45 6.83
N ARG A 106 2.38 12.82 8.11
CA ARG A 106 1.28 13.66 8.58
C ARG A 106 1.40 15.13 8.18
N HIS A 107 2.62 15.64 8.07
CA HIS A 107 2.90 17.05 7.74
C HIS A 107 3.26 17.27 6.26
N GLY A 108 3.61 16.21 5.55
CA GLY A 108 3.96 16.24 4.12
C GLY A 108 2.75 16.33 3.19
N TYR A 109 2.96 16.88 2.02
CA TYR A 109 1.91 17.06 1.02
C TYR A 109 1.21 15.73 0.66
N ASN A 110 -0.10 15.65 0.89
CA ASN A 110 -0.98 14.50 0.66
C ASN A 110 -0.52 13.18 1.31
N GLY A 111 0.33 13.22 2.36
CA GLY A 111 0.86 12.02 2.99
C GLY A 111 1.65 11.12 2.04
N LEU A 112 2.20 11.69 0.97
CA LEU A 112 2.91 10.95 -0.07
C LEU A 112 4.24 10.40 0.46
N TRP A 113 4.66 9.27 -0.10
CA TRP A 113 6.03 8.82 -0.07
C TRP A 113 6.67 9.07 -1.44
N ARG A 114 7.79 9.78 -1.44
CA ARG A 114 8.56 10.01 -2.66
C ARG A 114 10.02 10.27 -2.30
N VAL A 115 10.93 9.63 -3.04
CA VAL A 115 12.36 9.87 -2.96
C VAL A 115 12.90 10.42 -4.28
N ASN A 116 14.00 11.16 -4.22
CA ASN A 116 14.73 11.59 -5.41
C ASN A 116 15.65 10.48 -5.93
N SER A 117 16.39 10.74 -7.01
CA SER A 117 17.35 9.79 -7.61
C SER A 117 18.48 9.35 -6.66
N SER A 118 18.74 10.12 -5.59
CA SER A 118 19.72 9.78 -4.55
C SER A 118 19.09 9.02 -3.38
N GLY A 119 17.84 8.58 -3.48
CA GLY A 119 17.13 7.84 -2.43
C GLY A 119 16.66 8.72 -1.25
N LYS A 120 16.81 10.05 -1.31
CA LYS A 120 16.40 10.96 -0.24
C LYS A 120 14.92 11.32 -0.36
N PHE A 121 14.19 11.27 0.76
CA PHE A 121 12.79 11.71 0.86
C PHE A 121 12.67 13.20 0.49
N ASN A 122 11.76 13.54 -0.43
CA ASN A 122 11.69 14.87 -1.03
C ASN A 122 10.28 15.46 -1.15
N VAL A 123 9.30 14.91 -0.42
CA VAL A 123 7.94 15.46 -0.38
C VAL A 123 7.96 16.86 0.25
N PRO A 124 7.25 17.86 -0.31
CA PRO A 124 7.17 19.20 0.26
C PRO A 124 6.23 19.24 1.46
N PHE A 125 6.34 20.32 2.27
CA PHE A 125 5.43 20.60 3.37
C PHE A 125 3.98 20.74 2.90
N GLY A 126 3.04 20.05 3.56
CA GLY A 126 1.63 19.97 3.17
C GLY A 126 0.77 21.16 3.58
N ARG A 127 1.27 22.03 4.48
CA ARG A 127 0.58 23.24 4.98
C ARG A 127 -0.80 22.98 5.59
N TYR A 128 -0.98 21.81 6.21
CA TYR A 128 -2.22 21.49 6.92
C TYR A 128 -2.37 22.36 8.16
N ARG A 129 -3.60 22.76 8.46
CA ARG A 129 -3.89 23.60 9.60
C ARG A 129 -3.66 22.87 10.94
N ASN A 130 -3.99 21.58 10.98
CA ASN A 130 -3.95 20.79 12.22
C ASN A 130 -3.62 19.31 11.90
N PRO A 131 -2.38 18.99 11.51
CA PRO A 131 -1.97 17.62 11.24
C PRO A 131 -1.83 16.86 12.57
N ALA A 132 -2.78 15.97 12.86
CA ALA A 132 -2.74 15.17 14.08
C ALA A 132 -1.79 13.97 13.91
N MET A 133 -0.93 13.72 14.87
CA MET A 133 -0.17 12.47 14.98
C MET A 133 -1.14 11.31 15.27
N PRO A 134 -0.77 10.06 14.93
CA PRO A 134 -1.60 8.91 15.23
C PRO A 134 -1.87 8.80 16.73
N ASP A 135 -3.11 8.46 17.08
CA ASP A 135 -3.51 8.16 18.44
C ASP A 135 -2.71 6.97 18.99
N PRO A 136 -2.16 7.05 20.22
CA PRO A 136 -1.47 5.94 20.86
C PRO A 136 -2.24 4.62 20.87
N ASP A 137 -3.56 4.67 21.11
CA ASP A 137 -4.41 3.48 21.11
C ASP A 137 -4.49 2.83 19.71
N HIS A 138 -4.47 3.63 18.65
CA HIS A 138 -4.39 3.12 17.27
C HIS A 138 -3.06 2.44 16.99
N ILE A 139 -1.93 3.00 17.46
CA ILE A 139 -0.60 2.37 17.33
C ILE A 139 -0.59 1.02 18.07
N MET A 140 -1.13 0.96 19.30
CA MET A 140 -1.20 -0.26 20.08
C MET A 140 -2.15 -1.31 19.46
N ALA A 141 -3.28 -0.89 18.89
CA ALA A 141 -4.19 -1.78 18.16
C ALA A 141 -3.53 -2.34 16.90
N PHE A 142 -2.84 -1.50 16.14
CA PHE A 142 -2.11 -1.91 14.94
C PHE A 142 -0.97 -2.86 15.29
N SER A 143 -0.24 -2.63 16.39
CA SER A 143 0.78 -3.54 16.90
C SER A 143 0.23 -4.94 17.20
N ARG A 144 -0.95 -5.03 17.85
CA ARG A 144 -1.62 -6.32 18.10
C ARG A 144 -1.96 -7.06 16.80
N MET A 145 -2.46 -6.37 15.79
CA MET A 145 -2.70 -6.95 14.48
C MET A 145 -1.39 -7.44 13.84
N LEU A 146 -0.35 -6.64 13.86
CA LEU A 146 0.94 -6.98 13.28
C LEU A 146 1.65 -8.16 13.97
N SER A 147 1.24 -8.56 15.19
CA SER A 147 1.74 -9.77 15.83
C SER A 147 1.35 -11.07 15.09
N LEU A 148 0.33 -11.00 14.21
CA LEU A 148 -0.12 -12.11 13.35
C LEU A 148 0.49 -12.02 11.94
N VAL A 149 1.46 -11.13 11.71
CA VAL A 149 1.90 -10.76 10.36
C VAL A 149 3.40 -10.98 10.19
N ASP A 150 3.77 -11.72 9.15
CA ASP A 150 5.14 -11.75 8.63
C ASP A 150 5.36 -10.54 7.72
N ILE A 151 6.40 -9.75 8.00
CA ILE A 151 6.69 -8.48 7.34
C ILE A 151 8.01 -8.60 6.57
N TYR A 152 8.00 -8.31 5.28
CA TYR A 152 9.17 -8.40 4.42
C TYR A 152 9.41 -7.09 3.66
N ASN A 153 10.68 -6.70 3.52
CA ASN A 153 11.09 -5.68 2.57
C ASN A 153 11.64 -6.38 1.32
N CYS A 154 10.80 -6.61 0.36
CA CYS A 154 11.17 -7.30 -0.89
C CYS A 154 10.23 -6.93 -2.04
N ASP A 155 10.64 -7.31 -3.24
CA ASP A 155 9.80 -7.25 -4.44
C ASP A 155 8.57 -8.17 -4.31
N PHE A 156 7.47 -7.80 -4.96
CA PHE A 156 6.20 -8.52 -4.89
C PHE A 156 6.33 -10.01 -5.26
N ALA A 157 7.18 -10.36 -6.23
CA ALA A 157 7.37 -11.76 -6.63
C ALA A 157 7.92 -12.62 -5.49
N GLY A 158 8.80 -12.06 -4.64
CA GLY A 158 9.32 -12.74 -3.45
C GLY A 158 8.23 -13.08 -2.43
N THR A 159 7.17 -12.25 -2.33
CA THR A 159 6.03 -12.52 -1.47
C THR A 159 4.98 -13.38 -2.17
N CYS A 160 4.73 -13.15 -3.46
CA CYS A 160 3.87 -13.99 -4.29
C CYS A 160 4.32 -15.46 -4.30
N SER A 161 5.62 -15.73 -4.28
CA SER A 161 6.16 -17.10 -4.25
C SER A 161 5.79 -17.90 -3.00
N LYS A 162 5.37 -17.23 -1.92
CA LYS A 162 4.94 -17.86 -0.66
C LYS A 162 3.49 -18.34 -0.71
N ALA A 163 2.70 -17.89 -1.70
CA ALA A 163 1.30 -18.26 -1.82
C ALA A 163 1.12 -19.75 -2.16
N SER A 164 0.21 -20.40 -1.49
CA SER A 164 -0.16 -21.81 -1.61
C SER A 164 -1.67 -22.00 -1.73
N ALA A 165 -2.10 -23.26 -1.96
CA ALA A 165 -3.52 -23.58 -2.08
C ALA A 165 -4.30 -23.15 -0.82
N GLY A 166 -5.44 -22.48 -1.04
CA GLY A 166 -6.30 -21.96 0.03
C GLY A 166 -5.99 -20.53 0.48
N ASP A 167 -4.84 -19.98 0.15
CA ASP A 167 -4.49 -18.61 0.50
C ASP A 167 -5.28 -17.57 -0.32
N LEU A 168 -5.40 -16.37 0.22
CA LEU A 168 -5.92 -15.19 -0.46
C LEU A 168 -4.79 -14.18 -0.67
N VAL A 169 -4.50 -13.85 -1.93
CA VAL A 169 -3.52 -12.83 -2.30
C VAL A 169 -4.24 -11.58 -2.80
N TYR A 170 -4.00 -10.45 -2.16
CA TYR A 170 -4.50 -9.14 -2.59
C TYR A 170 -3.36 -8.32 -3.18
N LEU A 171 -3.56 -7.83 -4.39
CA LEU A 171 -2.58 -7.10 -5.18
C LEU A 171 -3.12 -5.71 -5.49
N ASP A 172 -2.51 -4.68 -4.91
CA ASP A 172 -2.83 -3.26 -5.15
C ASP A 172 -1.55 -2.52 -5.61
N PRO A 173 -1.05 -2.84 -6.82
CA PRO A 173 0.17 -2.25 -7.34
C PRO A 173 -0.01 -0.77 -7.64
N PRO A 174 1.06 0.01 -7.83
CA PRO A 174 0.95 1.33 -8.42
C PRO A 174 0.22 1.26 -9.76
N TYR A 175 -0.84 2.07 -9.90
CA TYR A 175 -1.76 1.99 -11.03
C TYR A 175 -1.10 2.41 -12.34
N TYR A 176 -1.47 1.70 -13.39
CA TYR A 176 -1.04 2.08 -14.74
C TYR A 176 -1.66 3.43 -15.13
N PRO A 177 -0.88 4.38 -15.67
CA PRO A 177 -1.36 5.72 -16.04
C PRO A 177 -2.43 5.64 -17.15
N ILE A 178 -3.54 6.38 -16.99
CA ILE A 178 -4.64 6.40 -17.96
C ILE A 178 -4.40 7.43 -19.08
N SER A 179 -3.49 8.41 -18.90
CA SER A 179 -3.21 9.47 -19.89
C SER A 179 -1.73 9.57 -20.22
N SER A 180 -1.41 10.04 -21.41
CA SER A 180 -0.03 10.27 -21.87
C SER A 180 0.74 11.27 -21.01
N THR A 181 0.06 12.25 -20.42
CA THR A 181 0.65 13.22 -19.47
C THR A 181 0.97 12.60 -18.12
N SER A 182 0.18 11.63 -17.65
CA SER A 182 0.49 10.87 -16.43
C SER A 182 1.55 9.81 -16.67
N SER A 183 1.71 9.29 -17.90
CA SER A 183 2.77 8.36 -18.27
C SER A 183 4.16 9.00 -18.15
N PHE A 184 4.31 10.26 -18.54
CA PHE A 184 5.61 10.96 -18.49
C PHE A 184 6.13 11.13 -17.05
N THR A 185 5.25 11.39 -16.10
CA THR A 185 5.59 11.47 -14.67
C THR A 185 5.88 10.09 -14.04
N ALA A 186 5.24 9.04 -14.52
CA ALA A 186 5.48 7.66 -14.05
C ALA A 186 6.83 7.12 -14.54
N TYR A 187 7.24 7.43 -15.77
CA TYR A 187 8.54 7.04 -16.32
C TYR A 187 9.72 7.77 -15.65
N SER A 188 9.54 9.03 -15.27
CA SER A 188 10.59 9.87 -14.69
C SER A 188 10.80 9.69 -13.19
N SER A 189 9.91 8.97 -12.48
CA SER A 189 9.92 8.87 -11.01
C SER A 189 10.04 7.44 -10.45
N GLY A 190 10.52 6.46 -11.23
CA GLY A 190 10.64 5.07 -10.77
C GLY A 190 9.28 4.39 -10.59
N GLY A 191 8.28 4.74 -11.42
CA GLY A 191 6.93 4.17 -11.38
C GLY A 191 6.90 2.66 -11.72
N PHE A 192 5.69 2.10 -11.74
CA PHE A 192 5.43 0.69 -12.09
C PHE A 192 5.10 0.60 -13.59
N PRO A 193 6.11 0.38 -14.47
CA PRO A 193 5.94 0.42 -15.93
C PRO A 193 5.13 -0.77 -16.43
N PHE A 194 4.70 -0.75 -17.69
CA PHE A 194 3.88 -1.82 -18.26
C PHE A 194 4.58 -3.19 -18.27
N SER A 195 5.91 -3.24 -18.33
CA SER A 195 6.68 -4.47 -18.14
C SER A 195 6.46 -5.09 -16.76
N GLU A 196 6.41 -4.27 -15.70
CA GLU A 196 6.10 -4.71 -14.35
C GLU A 196 4.63 -5.14 -14.20
N GLN A 197 3.70 -4.47 -14.91
CA GLN A 197 2.30 -4.90 -14.98
C GLN A 197 2.18 -6.30 -15.60
N LYS A 198 2.94 -6.58 -16.66
CA LYS A 198 2.99 -7.92 -17.28
C LYS A 198 3.59 -8.94 -16.32
N ARG A 199 4.72 -8.62 -15.68
CA ARG A 199 5.36 -9.51 -14.69
C ARG A 199 4.39 -9.83 -13.54
N LEU A 200 3.64 -8.84 -13.05
CA LEU A 200 2.62 -9.04 -12.02
C LEU A 200 1.49 -9.96 -12.49
N ARG A 201 1.00 -9.78 -13.73
CA ARG A 201 -0.01 -10.66 -14.32
C ARG A 201 0.50 -12.10 -14.40
N ASP A 202 1.76 -12.30 -14.80
CA ASP A 202 2.36 -13.63 -14.89
C ASP A 202 2.45 -14.28 -13.50
N GLU A 203 2.82 -13.52 -12.46
CA GLU A 203 2.73 -13.98 -11.06
C GLU A 203 1.30 -14.36 -10.66
N CYS A 204 0.30 -13.59 -11.08
CA CYS A 204 -1.11 -13.94 -10.83
C CYS A 204 -1.47 -15.32 -11.42
N VAL A 205 -1.01 -15.61 -12.64
CA VAL A 205 -1.24 -16.93 -13.27
C VAL A 205 -0.55 -18.04 -12.46
N GLU A 206 0.71 -17.85 -12.07
CA GLU A 206 1.47 -18.84 -11.29
C GLU A 206 0.85 -19.08 -9.90
N ILE A 207 0.41 -18.03 -9.21
CA ILE A 207 -0.32 -18.14 -7.94
C ILE A 207 -1.60 -18.98 -8.13
N GLY A 208 -2.37 -18.70 -9.18
CA GLY A 208 -3.58 -19.45 -9.51
C GLY A 208 -3.32 -20.93 -9.77
N LYS A 209 -2.23 -21.28 -10.48
CA LYS A 209 -1.82 -22.68 -10.70
C LYS A 209 -1.48 -23.41 -9.41
N ARG A 210 -1.01 -22.69 -8.38
CA ARG A 210 -0.75 -23.24 -7.04
C ARG A 210 -2.01 -23.40 -6.19
N GLY A 211 -3.19 -22.97 -6.70
CA GLY A 211 -4.48 -23.09 -6.02
C GLY A 211 -4.81 -21.96 -5.04
N ALA A 212 -4.04 -20.88 -5.03
CA ALA A 212 -4.39 -19.69 -4.27
C ALA A 212 -5.39 -18.81 -5.03
N ARG A 213 -6.15 -18.03 -4.28
CA ARG A 213 -7.12 -17.06 -4.81
C ARG A 213 -6.49 -15.67 -4.87
N ILE A 214 -6.78 -14.94 -5.94
CA ILE A 214 -6.21 -13.62 -6.18
C ILE A 214 -7.32 -12.61 -6.33
N ILE A 215 -7.12 -11.43 -5.74
CA ILE A 215 -7.85 -10.22 -6.07
C ILE A 215 -6.81 -9.16 -6.43
N CYS A 216 -6.89 -8.61 -7.64
CA CYS A 216 -6.00 -7.57 -8.14
C CYS A 216 -6.78 -6.30 -8.44
N ASN A 217 -6.30 -5.17 -7.92
CA ASN A 217 -6.83 -3.85 -8.18
C ASN A 217 -5.90 -3.08 -9.13
N ASN A 218 -6.48 -2.33 -10.09
CA ASN A 218 -5.69 -1.53 -11.02
C ASN A 218 -6.56 -0.44 -11.67
N SER A 219 -5.97 0.45 -12.48
CA SER A 219 -6.74 1.36 -13.32
C SER A 219 -7.47 0.61 -14.42
N TRP A 220 -8.70 1.04 -14.75
CA TRP A 220 -9.40 0.55 -15.94
C TRP A 220 -8.86 1.29 -17.17
N SER A 221 -7.99 0.65 -17.92
CA SER A 221 -7.53 1.08 -19.24
C SER A 221 -7.63 -0.06 -20.24
N PRO A 222 -7.64 0.21 -21.56
CA PRO A 222 -7.64 -0.85 -22.58
C PRO A 222 -6.48 -1.81 -22.42
N GLU A 223 -5.28 -1.30 -22.10
CA GLU A 223 -4.07 -2.09 -21.93
C GLU A 223 -4.16 -3.02 -20.73
N VAL A 224 -4.62 -2.49 -19.58
CA VAL A 224 -4.77 -3.27 -18.34
C VAL A 224 -5.93 -4.27 -18.50
N SER A 225 -7.06 -3.86 -19.08
CA SER A 225 -8.19 -4.75 -19.31
C SER A 225 -7.82 -5.92 -20.24
N SER A 226 -7.04 -5.65 -21.29
CA SER A 226 -6.51 -6.70 -22.17
C SER A 226 -5.55 -7.63 -21.43
N LEU A 227 -4.69 -7.08 -20.56
CA LEU A 227 -3.73 -7.85 -19.78
C LEU A 227 -4.39 -8.86 -18.84
N TYR A 228 -5.53 -8.49 -18.25
CA TYR A 228 -6.29 -9.33 -17.31
C TYR A 228 -7.54 -9.97 -17.93
N SER A 229 -7.60 -10.13 -19.28
CA SER A 229 -8.76 -10.67 -19.99
C SER A 229 -9.12 -12.12 -19.62
N GLU A 230 -8.16 -12.90 -19.11
CA GLU A 230 -8.39 -14.28 -18.65
C GLU A 230 -8.99 -14.33 -17.22
N PHE A 231 -8.99 -13.21 -16.50
CA PHE A 231 -9.51 -13.10 -15.14
C PHE A 231 -10.96 -12.62 -15.15
N TYR A 232 -11.71 -13.02 -14.12
CA TYR A 232 -12.97 -12.36 -13.83
C TYR A 232 -12.69 -10.90 -13.48
N SER A 233 -13.28 -9.95 -14.18
CA SER A 233 -13.01 -8.53 -14.01
C SER A 233 -14.27 -7.72 -13.82
N VAL A 234 -14.27 -6.81 -12.85
CA VAL A 234 -15.36 -5.86 -12.59
C VAL A 234 -14.82 -4.45 -12.73
N LYS A 235 -15.55 -3.63 -13.49
CA LYS A 235 -15.30 -2.19 -13.59
C LYS A 235 -16.02 -1.48 -12.45
N ILE A 236 -15.25 -0.80 -11.59
CA ILE A 236 -15.79 -0.08 -10.43
C ILE A 236 -15.54 1.41 -10.55
N PRO A 237 -16.47 2.29 -10.11
CA PRO A 237 -16.24 3.73 -10.09
C PRO A 237 -15.08 4.05 -9.13
N ALA A 238 -14.08 4.79 -9.62
CA ALA A 238 -12.94 5.25 -8.83
C ALA A 238 -13.19 6.67 -8.33
N SER A 239 -13.19 6.88 -7.00
CA SER A 239 -13.15 8.22 -6.42
C SER A 239 -11.68 8.65 -6.27
N ARG A 240 -11.12 9.35 -7.25
CA ARG A 240 -9.76 9.91 -7.14
C ARG A 240 -9.81 11.27 -6.44
N ILE A 241 -9.49 11.29 -5.16
CA ILE A 241 -9.44 12.50 -4.32
C ILE A 241 -8.24 13.41 -4.69
N ILE A 242 -7.26 12.91 -5.46
CA ILE A 242 -5.96 13.56 -5.73
C ILE A 242 -5.95 14.31 -7.08
N ASN A 243 -7.05 14.85 -7.53
CA ASN A 243 -7.01 15.76 -8.69
C ASN A 243 -7.27 17.19 -8.22
N SER A 244 -6.32 18.10 -8.47
CA SER A 244 -6.46 19.53 -8.18
C SER A 244 -7.56 20.21 -9.00
N ASN A 245 -8.01 19.57 -10.11
CA ASN A 245 -9.13 20.06 -10.92
C ASN A 245 -10.42 19.29 -10.59
N PRO A 246 -11.49 19.93 -10.08
CA PRO A 246 -12.76 19.29 -9.74
C PRO A 246 -13.45 18.57 -10.91
N GLU A 247 -13.30 19.08 -12.14
CA GLU A 247 -13.91 18.48 -13.34
C GLU A 247 -13.24 17.15 -13.75
N GLY A 248 -11.99 16.93 -13.34
CA GLY A 248 -11.26 15.67 -13.57
C GLY A 248 -11.50 14.58 -12.52
N ARG A 249 -12.43 14.76 -11.58
CA ARG A 249 -12.71 13.78 -10.49
C ARG A 249 -13.78 12.75 -10.84
N SER A 250 -14.52 12.95 -11.94
CA SER A 250 -15.58 12.04 -12.40
C SER A 250 -15.16 11.31 -13.67
N GLY A 251 -15.65 10.08 -13.85
CA GLY A 251 -15.43 9.30 -15.08
C GLY A 251 -14.20 8.39 -15.07
N HIS A 252 -13.47 8.29 -13.95
CA HIS A 252 -12.42 7.29 -13.79
C HIS A 252 -13.00 6.00 -13.22
N PHE A 253 -12.44 4.90 -13.69
CA PHE A 253 -12.82 3.57 -13.21
C PHE A 253 -11.56 2.79 -12.84
N ASP A 254 -11.71 1.91 -11.86
CA ASP A 254 -10.73 0.90 -11.53
C ASP A 254 -11.19 -0.47 -12.02
N LEU A 255 -10.22 -1.33 -12.30
CA LEU A 255 -10.40 -2.74 -12.59
C LEU A 255 -10.18 -3.53 -11.31
N LEU A 256 -11.16 -4.32 -10.93
CA LEU A 256 -11.02 -5.29 -9.86
C LEU A 256 -11.09 -6.69 -10.47
N GLY A 257 -9.94 -7.37 -10.54
CA GLY A 257 -9.77 -8.68 -11.18
C GLY A 257 -9.62 -9.81 -10.16
N SER A 258 -10.07 -11.03 -10.52
CA SER A 258 -9.85 -12.24 -9.71
C SER A 258 -9.71 -13.49 -10.58
N ASN A 259 -9.00 -14.51 -10.09
CA ASN A 259 -8.87 -15.82 -10.74
C ASN A 259 -10.01 -16.78 -10.39
N PHE A 260 -11.04 -16.30 -9.73
CA PHE A 260 -12.24 -17.05 -9.33
C PHE A 260 -13.48 -16.17 -9.52
N THR A 261 -14.67 -16.78 -9.57
CA THR A 261 -15.93 -16.03 -9.54
C THR A 261 -16.25 -15.64 -8.10
N PRO A 262 -16.29 -14.34 -7.75
CA PRO A 262 -16.58 -13.90 -6.40
C PRO A 262 -17.97 -14.30 -5.91
N PRO A 263 -18.18 -14.45 -4.59
CA PRO A 263 -19.50 -14.71 -4.03
C PRO A 263 -20.51 -13.63 -4.43
N GLY A 264 -21.70 -14.03 -4.88
CA GLY A 264 -22.79 -13.11 -5.25
C GLY A 264 -22.68 -12.47 -6.66
N CYS A 265 -21.62 -12.72 -7.39
CA CYS A 265 -21.53 -12.33 -8.79
C CYS A 265 -21.97 -13.49 -9.67
N GLY A 266 -23.19 -13.41 -10.24
CA GLY A 266 -23.61 -14.35 -11.29
C GLY A 266 -22.64 -14.32 -12.47
N SER A 267 -22.54 -15.42 -13.21
CA SER A 267 -21.66 -15.64 -14.36
C SER A 267 -21.89 -14.61 -15.48
N GLN A 268 -21.43 -13.39 -15.31
CA GLN A 268 -21.25 -12.43 -16.41
C GLN A 268 -19.78 -12.44 -16.83
N LYS A 269 -19.44 -13.39 -17.72
CA LYS A 269 -18.32 -13.20 -18.63
C LYS A 269 -18.79 -12.20 -19.68
N GLN A 270 -18.29 -10.98 -19.63
CA GLN A 270 -18.35 -10.06 -20.78
C GLN A 270 -17.04 -10.15 -21.56
#